data_1304828de447970c0cbcc417ba485e3f
#
_entry.id   1304828de447970c0cbcc417ba485e3f
#
_cell.length_a   1.000
_cell.length_b   1.000
_cell.length_c   1.000
_cell.angle_alpha   90.00
_cell.angle_beta   90.00
_cell.angle_gamma   90.00
#
_symmetry.space_group_name_H-M   'P 1'
#
loop_
_entity.id
_entity.type
_entity.pdbx_description
1 polymer ?
#
loop_
_entity_poly.entity_id
_entity_poly.type
_entity_poly.pdbx_seq_one_letter_code
_entity_poly.pdbx_strand_id
1 'polypeptide(L)'
;MKQRQYNLDKTAYDLEKENKRFIWKFFTYLYFLLFSLRNFKEIYIMCGIIGFTGNLQAPGILVDGLQQLEYRGYDSAGIAVNNGSETKIVKTTGKVATLREKVEATADLAGTCGIGHTRWATHGGVTEVNAHPHVSGNVTLIHNGIIENYKELAASLKTKGFTAISETDTEVAAMLINSLYDGDPFAAL
;
A
#
# COMPACT_ATOMS: atom_id res chain seq x y z
N MET A 1 12.72 -19.76 -71.04
CA MET A 1 13.64 -19.48 -69.89
C MET A 1 13.28 -18.19 -69.13
N LYS A 2 13.10 -17.06 -69.72
CA LYS A 2 12.82 -15.78 -69.08
C LYS A 2 11.58 -15.77 -68.16
N GLN A 3 10.47 -16.42 -68.59
CA GLN A 3 9.22 -16.45 -67.79
C GLN A 3 9.35 -17.29 -66.48
N ARG A 4 10.15 -18.34 -66.51
CA ARG A 4 10.40 -19.20 -65.37
C ARG A 4 11.25 -18.48 -64.31
N GLN A 5 12.24 -17.70 -64.71
CA GLN A 5 13.08 -16.88 -63.86
C GLN A 5 12.25 -15.77 -63.16
N TYR A 6 11.41 -15.06 -63.95
CA TYR A 6 10.52 -14.03 -63.42
C TYR A 6 9.57 -14.56 -62.33
N ASN A 7 9.02 -15.77 -62.51
CA ASN A 7 8.14 -16.39 -61.53
C ASN A 7 8.89 -16.78 -60.26
N LEU A 8 10.15 -17.26 -60.33
CA LEU A 8 10.98 -17.56 -59.16
C LEU A 8 11.34 -16.30 -58.36
N ASP A 9 11.73 -15.24 -59.08
CA ASP A 9 12.08 -13.96 -58.45
C ASP A 9 10.87 -13.32 -57.75
N LYS A 10 9.68 -13.42 -58.33
CA LYS A 10 8.43 -12.95 -57.74
C LYS A 10 8.07 -13.74 -56.46
N THR A 11 8.21 -15.07 -56.51
CA THR A 11 7.93 -15.93 -55.37
C THR A 11 8.91 -15.66 -54.20
N ALA A 12 10.20 -15.45 -54.51
CA ALA A 12 11.20 -15.08 -53.48
C ALA A 12 10.91 -13.72 -52.85
N TYR A 13 10.50 -12.73 -53.66
CA TYR A 13 10.12 -11.40 -53.15
C TYR A 13 8.89 -11.45 -52.25
N ASP A 14 7.86 -12.24 -52.60
CA ASP A 14 6.64 -12.38 -51.81
C ASP A 14 6.92 -13.08 -50.50
N LEU A 15 7.78 -14.11 -50.46
CA LEU A 15 8.22 -14.78 -49.25
C LEU A 15 9.03 -13.86 -48.31
N GLU A 16 9.92 -13.05 -48.87
CA GLU A 16 10.68 -12.08 -48.10
C GLU A 16 9.77 -11.00 -47.47
N LYS A 17 8.76 -10.55 -48.18
CA LYS A 17 7.76 -9.59 -47.72
C LYS A 17 6.87 -10.17 -46.62
N GLU A 18 6.46 -11.44 -46.75
CA GLU A 18 5.70 -12.13 -45.71
C GLU A 18 6.53 -12.36 -44.44
N ASN A 19 7.79 -12.78 -44.56
CA ASN A 19 8.73 -12.94 -43.45
C ASN A 19 8.96 -11.60 -42.72
N LYS A 20 9.17 -10.50 -43.43
CA LYS A 20 9.29 -9.17 -42.84
C LYS A 20 8.01 -8.78 -42.08
N ARG A 21 6.83 -9.06 -42.64
CA ARG A 21 5.53 -8.81 -42.00
C ARG A 21 5.34 -9.66 -40.75
N PHE A 22 5.77 -10.92 -40.78
CA PHE A 22 5.70 -11.82 -39.61
C PHE A 22 6.64 -11.35 -38.49
N ILE A 23 7.88 -11.00 -38.83
CA ILE A 23 8.86 -10.46 -37.89
C ILE A 23 8.34 -9.17 -37.24
N TRP A 24 7.80 -8.23 -38.02
CA TRP A 24 7.20 -7.00 -37.48
C TRP A 24 6.03 -7.26 -36.54
N LYS A 25 5.12 -8.17 -36.89
CA LYS A 25 4.00 -8.56 -36.03
C LYS A 25 4.49 -9.20 -34.72
N PHE A 26 5.50 -10.08 -34.82
CA PHE A 26 6.10 -10.72 -33.64
C PHE A 26 6.75 -9.69 -32.70
N PHE A 27 7.55 -8.76 -33.21
CA PHE A 27 8.15 -7.70 -32.40
C PHE A 27 7.10 -6.74 -31.83
N THR A 28 6.05 -6.41 -32.56
CA THR A 28 4.96 -5.57 -32.06
C THR A 28 4.21 -6.30 -30.94
N TYR A 29 3.92 -7.59 -31.11
CA TYR A 29 3.27 -8.39 -30.08
C TYR A 29 4.14 -8.56 -28.84
N LEU A 30 5.44 -8.81 -29.01
CA LEU A 30 6.42 -8.91 -27.92
C LEU A 30 6.56 -7.56 -27.19
N TYR A 31 6.58 -6.43 -27.90
CA TYR A 31 6.60 -5.11 -27.31
C TYR A 31 5.33 -4.84 -26.49
N PHE A 32 4.15 -5.17 -27.04
CA PHE A 32 2.88 -5.06 -26.31
C PHE A 32 2.85 -5.97 -25.06
N LEU A 33 3.37 -7.19 -25.17
CA LEU A 33 3.46 -8.12 -24.06
C LEU A 33 4.40 -7.60 -22.97
N LEU A 34 5.59 -7.12 -23.35
CA LEU A 34 6.57 -6.53 -22.41
C LEU A 34 6.04 -5.23 -21.80
N PHE A 35 5.34 -4.40 -22.57
CA PHE A 35 4.71 -3.18 -22.07
C PHE A 35 3.56 -3.51 -21.11
N SER A 36 2.75 -4.50 -21.43
CA SER A 36 1.67 -4.99 -20.56
C SER A 36 2.23 -5.58 -19.26
N LEU A 37 3.31 -6.38 -19.33
CA LEU A 37 3.99 -6.95 -18.15
C LEU A 37 4.64 -5.86 -17.29
N ARG A 38 5.20 -4.81 -17.90
CA ARG A 38 5.78 -3.68 -17.19
C ARG A 38 4.71 -2.85 -16.46
N ASN A 39 3.60 -2.56 -17.12
CA ASN A 39 2.48 -1.85 -16.51
C ASN A 39 1.76 -2.69 -15.44
N PHE A 40 1.73 -4.02 -15.60
CA PHE A 40 1.17 -4.92 -14.61
C PHE A 40 1.98 -4.93 -13.30
N LYS A 41 3.30 -4.73 -13.38
CA LYS A 41 4.18 -4.69 -12.19
C LYS A 41 3.99 -3.40 -11.37
N GLU A 42 3.62 -2.29 -12.00
CA GLU A 42 3.37 -1.02 -11.30
C GLU A 42 1.97 -0.96 -10.64
N ILE A 43 1.00 -1.75 -11.13
CA ILE A 43 -0.38 -1.77 -10.59
C ILE A 43 -0.48 -2.52 -9.25
N TYR A 44 0.50 -3.37 -8.89
CA TYR A 44 0.43 -4.21 -7.69
C TYR A 44 1.08 -3.64 -6.43
N ILE A 45 1.83 -2.54 -6.55
CA ILE A 45 2.50 -1.94 -5.39
C ILE A 45 1.58 -0.86 -4.80
N MET A 46 0.67 -1.28 -3.95
CA MET A 46 -0.22 -0.37 -3.21
C MET A 46 -0.47 -0.89 -1.80
N CYS A 47 -0.37 0.01 -0.83
CA CYS A 47 -0.77 -0.25 0.54
C CYS A 47 -2.21 -0.80 0.62
N GLY A 48 -2.47 -1.65 1.61
CA GLY A 48 -3.80 -2.19 1.91
C GLY A 48 -4.36 -1.56 3.18
N ILE A 49 -5.66 -1.27 3.16
CA ILE A 49 -6.41 -0.74 4.31
C ILE A 49 -7.55 -1.69 4.63
N ILE A 50 -7.77 -1.94 5.91
CA ILE A 50 -8.96 -2.63 6.43
C ILE A 50 -9.50 -1.89 7.65
N GLY A 51 -10.81 -1.88 7.80
CA GLY A 51 -11.50 -1.43 9.00
C GLY A 51 -12.59 -2.42 9.39
N PHE A 52 -12.81 -2.57 10.68
CA PHE A 52 -13.87 -3.41 11.24
C PHE A 52 -14.52 -2.74 12.43
N THR A 53 -15.84 -2.81 12.52
CA THR A 53 -16.64 -2.52 13.71
C THR A 53 -17.83 -3.48 13.73
N GLY A 54 -18.14 -4.02 14.91
CA GLY A 54 -19.23 -5.00 15.02
C GLY A 54 -19.29 -5.68 16.40
N ASN A 55 -19.83 -6.90 16.43
CA ASN A 55 -20.02 -7.67 17.67
C ASN A 55 -18.96 -8.77 17.87
N LEU A 56 -18.05 -8.94 16.90
CA LEU A 56 -16.98 -9.94 16.95
C LEU A 56 -15.67 -9.29 17.37
N GLN A 57 -14.70 -10.11 17.78
CA GLN A 57 -13.35 -9.65 18.11
C GLN A 57 -12.61 -9.21 16.84
N ALA A 58 -12.16 -7.97 16.81
CA ALA A 58 -11.53 -7.34 15.66
C ALA A 58 -10.14 -7.91 15.29
N PRO A 59 -9.25 -8.31 16.24
CA PRO A 59 -7.87 -8.64 15.92
C PRO A 59 -7.72 -9.67 14.79
N GLY A 60 -8.39 -10.82 14.92
CA GLY A 60 -8.34 -11.90 13.90
C GLY A 60 -8.88 -11.44 12.55
N ILE A 61 -10.02 -10.73 12.55
CA ILE A 61 -10.68 -10.22 11.33
C ILE A 61 -9.77 -9.25 10.59
N LEU A 62 -9.09 -8.35 11.31
CA LEU A 62 -8.18 -7.38 10.72
C LEU A 62 -6.96 -8.08 10.09
N VAL A 63 -6.35 -9.03 10.80
CA VAL A 63 -5.20 -9.77 10.28
C VAL A 63 -5.59 -10.62 9.07
N ASP A 64 -6.74 -11.31 9.10
CA ASP A 64 -7.25 -12.09 7.96
C ASP A 64 -7.49 -11.20 6.74
N GLY A 65 -8.07 -10.02 6.95
CA GLY A 65 -8.28 -9.05 5.88
C GLY A 65 -6.98 -8.50 5.30
N LEU A 66 -5.99 -8.19 6.15
CA LEU A 66 -4.66 -7.76 5.66
C LEU A 66 -3.97 -8.88 4.87
N GLN A 67 -4.13 -10.14 5.26
CA GLN A 67 -3.58 -11.28 4.54
C GLN A 67 -4.16 -11.40 3.13
N GLN A 68 -5.44 -11.09 2.94
CA GLN A 68 -6.06 -11.04 1.60
C GLN A 68 -5.50 -9.91 0.73
N LEU A 69 -4.84 -8.91 1.32
CA LEU A 69 -4.25 -7.77 0.61
C LEU A 69 -2.75 -7.94 0.33
N GLU A 70 -2.11 -9.03 0.80
CA GLU A 70 -0.67 -9.29 0.64
C GLU A 70 -0.20 -9.30 -0.83
N TYR A 71 -1.06 -9.72 -1.75
CA TYR A 71 -0.74 -9.75 -3.18
C TYR A 71 -0.37 -8.39 -3.77
N ARG A 72 -0.71 -7.29 -3.07
CA ARG A 72 -0.42 -5.91 -3.49
C ARG A 72 1.03 -5.50 -3.24
N GLY A 73 1.80 -6.29 -2.47
CA GLY A 73 3.13 -5.94 -2.02
C GLY A 73 3.11 -4.96 -0.84
N TYR A 74 4.01 -5.17 0.12
CA TYR A 74 4.17 -4.34 1.32
C TYR A 74 5.50 -4.66 1.99
N ASP A 75 5.95 -3.80 2.92
CA ASP A 75 7.18 -3.96 3.69
C ASP A 75 6.95 -4.00 5.20
N SER A 76 5.80 -3.54 5.64
CA SER A 76 5.40 -3.53 7.04
C SER A 76 3.88 -3.58 7.17
N ALA A 77 3.39 -4.02 8.32
CA ALA A 77 1.97 -4.13 8.60
C ALA A 77 1.67 -3.82 10.08
N GLY A 78 0.43 -3.47 10.36
CA GLY A 78 -0.02 -3.28 11.73
C GLY A 78 -1.51 -3.12 11.84
N ILE A 79 -1.99 -3.30 13.06
CA ILE A 79 -3.39 -3.10 13.45
C ILE A 79 -3.49 -2.22 14.69
N ALA A 80 -4.60 -1.51 14.81
CA ALA A 80 -5.05 -0.89 16.03
C ALA A 80 -6.43 -1.44 16.39
N VAL A 81 -6.61 -1.81 17.64
CA VAL A 81 -7.85 -2.39 18.16
C VAL A 81 -8.31 -1.58 19.36
N ASN A 82 -9.57 -1.16 19.35
CA ASN A 82 -10.20 -0.38 20.43
C ASN A 82 -11.24 -1.26 21.14
N ASN A 83 -11.17 -1.27 22.48
CA ASN A 83 -12.09 -2.00 23.35
C ASN A 83 -13.18 -1.13 24.00
N GLY A 84 -13.26 0.15 23.58
CA GLY A 84 -14.16 1.15 24.14
C GLY A 84 -13.53 2.04 25.21
N SER A 85 -12.39 1.65 25.80
CA SER A 85 -11.66 2.44 26.81
C SER A 85 -10.24 2.80 26.35
N GLU A 86 -9.59 1.90 25.63
CA GLU A 86 -8.21 2.09 25.15
C GLU A 86 -8.03 1.54 23.74
N THR A 87 -7.02 2.04 23.04
CA THR A 87 -6.57 1.51 21.75
C THR A 87 -5.21 0.85 21.91
N LYS A 88 -5.14 -0.45 21.61
CA LYS A 88 -3.88 -1.20 21.54
C LYS A 88 -3.41 -1.34 20.11
N ILE A 89 -2.09 -1.22 19.89
CA ILE A 89 -1.48 -1.25 18.57
C ILE A 89 -0.44 -2.35 18.53
N VAL A 90 -0.47 -3.12 17.44
CA VAL A 90 0.54 -4.14 17.12
C VAL A 90 1.07 -3.87 15.73
N LYS A 91 2.39 -3.73 15.60
CA LYS A 91 3.09 -3.45 14.34
C LYS A 91 4.22 -4.43 14.11
N THR A 92 4.57 -4.61 12.83
CA THR A 92 5.75 -5.40 12.44
C THR A 92 6.31 -4.91 11.12
N THR A 93 7.58 -5.13 10.90
CA THR A 93 8.19 -5.12 9.56
C THR A 93 8.04 -6.50 8.94
N GLY A 94 7.96 -6.57 7.60
CA GLY A 94 7.86 -7.82 6.88
C GLY A 94 6.44 -8.36 6.76
N LYS A 95 6.25 -9.67 6.84
CA LYS A 95 5.03 -10.37 6.45
C LYS A 95 3.88 -10.24 7.47
N VAL A 96 2.63 -10.29 6.97
CA VAL A 96 1.42 -10.34 7.81
C VAL A 96 1.41 -11.59 8.71
N ALA A 97 2.06 -12.67 8.31
CA ALA A 97 2.24 -13.85 9.17
C ALA A 97 2.97 -13.48 10.49
N THR A 98 4.03 -12.65 10.43
CA THR A 98 4.73 -12.15 11.62
C THR A 98 3.84 -11.21 12.46
N LEU A 99 3.00 -10.41 11.80
CA LEU A 99 1.98 -9.61 12.52
C LEU A 99 1.00 -10.53 13.27
N ARG A 100 0.54 -11.62 12.65
CA ARG A 100 -0.35 -12.61 13.26
C ARG A 100 0.26 -13.19 14.54
N GLU A 101 1.50 -13.68 14.45
CA GLU A 101 2.23 -14.21 15.61
C GLU A 101 2.31 -13.20 16.76
N LYS A 102 2.62 -11.93 16.46
CA LYS A 102 2.65 -10.85 17.46
C LYS A 102 1.26 -10.57 18.06
N VAL A 103 0.22 -10.55 17.23
CA VAL A 103 -1.18 -10.35 17.66
C VAL A 103 -1.62 -11.46 18.60
N GLU A 104 -1.33 -12.71 18.27
CA GLU A 104 -1.65 -13.88 19.09
C GLU A 104 -0.85 -13.92 20.41
N ALA A 105 0.38 -13.41 20.41
CA ALA A 105 1.23 -13.30 21.60
C ALA A 105 0.90 -12.08 22.48
N THR A 106 0.13 -11.11 21.98
CA THR A 106 -0.20 -9.90 22.73
C THR A 106 -1.34 -10.17 23.70
N ALA A 107 -1.02 -10.13 25.00
CA ALA A 107 -2.02 -10.31 26.05
C ALA A 107 -3.09 -9.20 25.99
N ASP A 108 -4.34 -9.59 26.25
CA ASP A 108 -5.49 -8.68 26.36
C ASP A 108 -5.72 -7.79 25.11
N LEU A 109 -5.32 -8.25 23.94
CA LEU A 109 -5.65 -7.60 22.68
C LEU A 109 -7.09 -7.99 22.27
N ALA A 110 -8.05 -7.34 22.90
CA ALA A 110 -9.47 -7.54 22.66
C ALA A 110 -10.13 -6.22 22.27
N GLY A 111 -11.17 -6.30 21.46
CA GLY A 111 -11.97 -5.15 21.04
C GLY A 111 -12.81 -5.49 19.83
N THR A 112 -13.87 -4.72 19.62
CA THR A 112 -14.86 -4.94 18.56
C THR A 112 -14.79 -3.88 17.47
N CYS A 113 -13.85 -2.95 17.57
CA CYS A 113 -13.55 -1.94 16.57
C CYS A 113 -12.05 -1.88 16.33
N GLY A 114 -11.64 -1.69 15.08
CA GLY A 114 -10.22 -1.55 14.77
C GLY A 114 -9.95 -1.26 13.30
N ILE A 115 -8.71 -0.90 13.04
CA ILE A 115 -8.17 -0.59 11.71
C ILE A 115 -6.86 -1.33 11.51
N GLY A 116 -6.54 -1.65 10.25
CA GLY A 116 -5.31 -2.33 9.88
C GLY A 116 -4.77 -1.83 8.55
N HIS A 117 -3.46 -1.99 8.38
CA HIS A 117 -2.74 -1.46 7.24
C HIS A 117 -1.56 -2.35 6.85
N THR A 118 -1.38 -2.57 5.55
CA THR A 118 -0.12 -3.05 4.95
C THR A 118 0.53 -1.88 4.24
N ARG A 119 1.75 -1.52 4.66
CA ARG A 119 2.47 -0.34 4.18
C ARG A 119 3.51 -0.72 3.14
N TRP A 120 3.58 0.07 2.09
CA TRP A 120 4.74 0.21 1.23
C TRP A 120 5.38 1.56 1.50
N ALA A 121 6.64 1.56 1.97
CA ALA A 121 7.29 2.78 2.41
C ALA A 121 7.49 3.78 1.27
N THR A 122 6.90 4.97 1.41
CA THR A 122 7.12 6.14 0.55
C THR A 122 7.88 7.23 1.29
N HIS A 123 7.62 7.39 2.59
CA HIS A 123 8.28 8.33 3.49
C HIS A 123 8.80 7.58 4.72
N GLY A 124 10.07 7.79 5.06
CA GLY A 124 10.74 7.11 6.16
C GLY A 124 11.16 5.68 5.85
N GLY A 125 12.08 5.15 6.65
CA GLY A 125 12.60 3.79 6.51
C GLY A 125 11.56 2.72 6.84
N VAL A 126 11.91 1.44 6.52
CA VAL A 126 11.11 0.26 6.89
C VAL A 126 11.43 -0.08 8.34
N THR A 127 10.65 0.47 9.25
CA THR A 127 10.76 0.26 10.70
C THR A 127 9.38 0.08 11.32
N GLU A 128 9.29 -0.54 12.50
CA GLU A 128 8.01 -0.66 13.22
C GLU A 128 7.45 0.71 13.62
N VAL A 129 8.30 1.68 13.93
CA VAL A 129 7.87 3.05 14.26
C VAL A 129 7.16 3.69 13.09
N ASN A 130 7.69 3.51 11.88
CA ASN A 130 7.13 4.05 10.64
C ASN A 130 5.96 3.22 10.07
N ALA A 131 5.73 1.99 10.58
CA ALA A 131 4.57 1.20 10.19
C ALA A 131 3.26 1.85 10.71
N HIS A 132 2.17 1.68 9.94
CA HIS A 132 0.84 2.10 10.37
C HIS A 132 0.19 1.06 11.29
N PRO A 133 -0.78 1.46 12.12
CA PRO A 133 -1.36 2.79 12.34
C PRO A 133 -0.47 3.74 13.15
N HIS A 134 -0.74 5.06 13.01
CA HIS A 134 -0.14 6.10 13.85
C HIS A 134 -1.15 6.65 14.85
N VAL A 135 -0.65 7.11 16.02
CA VAL A 135 -1.47 7.65 17.10
C VAL A 135 -0.96 9.01 17.52
N SER A 136 -1.90 9.92 17.75
CA SER A 136 -1.65 11.18 18.44
C SER A 136 -2.85 11.46 19.36
N GLY A 137 -2.63 11.43 20.67
CA GLY A 137 -3.71 11.61 21.64
C GLY A 137 -4.87 10.64 21.41
N ASN A 138 -6.05 11.17 21.15
CA ASN A 138 -7.27 10.39 20.90
C ASN A 138 -7.44 9.93 19.44
N VAL A 139 -6.54 10.31 18.55
CA VAL A 139 -6.63 10.01 17.13
C VAL A 139 -5.73 8.83 16.76
N THR A 140 -6.33 7.81 16.15
CA THR A 140 -5.61 6.69 15.53
C THR A 140 -5.89 6.70 14.05
N LEU A 141 -4.83 6.76 13.21
CA LEU A 141 -4.93 7.01 11.78
C LEU A 141 -4.14 6.01 10.96
N ILE A 142 -4.73 5.60 9.84
CA ILE A 142 -4.07 4.94 8.71
C ILE A 142 -4.34 5.77 7.46
N HIS A 143 -3.39 5.79 6.54
CA HIS A 143 -3.50 6.61 5.32
C HIS A 143 -2.78 5.96 4.17
N ASN A 144 -3.41 5.99 3.00
CA ASN A 144 -2.81 5.66 1.71
C ASN A 144 -2.74 6.93 0.88
N GLY A 145 -1.55 7.48 0.72
CA GLY A 145 -1.33 8.71 -0.03
C GLY A 145 -0.05 9.41 0.41
N ILE A 146 0.10 10.65 -0.03
CA ILE A 146 1.23 11.51 0.29
C ILE A 146 0.69 12.89 0.67
N ILE A 147 1.12 13.39 1.82
CA ILE A 147 0.81 14.75 2.30
C ILE A 147 2.04 15.62 1.99
N GLU A 148 1.98 16.35 0.88
CA GLU A 148 3.13 17.07 0.34
C GLU A 148 3.72 18.12 1.31
N ASN A 149 2.87 18.82 2.04
CA ASN A 149 3.25 19.89 2.96
C ASN A 149 3.47 19.41 4.41
N TYR A 150 3.64 18.08 4.65
CA TYR A 150 3.76 17.53 6.00
C TYR A 150 4.90 18.13 6.83
N LYS A 151 6.01 18.54 6.19
CA LYS A 151 7.16 19.17 6.89
C LYS A 151 6.81 20.53 7.47
N GLU A 152 6.04 21.33 6.73
CA GLU A 152 5.56 22.63 7.18
C GLU A 152 4.56 22.46 8.33
N LEU A 153 3.65 21.49 8.20
CA LEU A 153 2.70 21.14 9.25
C LEU A 153 3.42 20.65 10.52
N ALA A 154 4.41 19.77 10.39
CA ALA A 154 5.21 19.29 11.52
C ALA A 154 5.93 20.45 12.25
N ALA A 155 6.51 21.40 11.50
CA ALA A 155 7.15 22.57 12.09
C ALA A 155 6.13 23.44 12.87
N SER A 156 4.95 23.67 12.30
CA SER A 156 3.86 24.40 12.97
C SER A 156 3.37 23.67 14.23
N LEU A 157 3.15 22.36 14.15
CA LEU A 157 2.67 21.54 15.27
C LEU A 157 3.71 21.47 16.40
N LYS A 158 5.00 21.49 16.08
CA LYS A 158 6.08 21.56 17.07
C LYS A 158 5.98 22.80 17.96
N THR A 159 5.57 23.95 17.42
CA THR A 159 5.34 25.17 18.23
C THR A 159 4.16 25.05 19.19
N LYS A 160 3.25 24.09 18.92
CA LYS A 160 2.10 23.75 19.78
C LYS A 160 2.39 22.59 20.75
N GLY A 161 3.66 22.11 20.81
CA GLY A 161 4.07 21.04 21.71
C GLY A 161 3.93 19.62 21.16
N PHE A 162 3.55 19.44 19.89
CA PHE A 162 3.52 18.13 19.25
C PHE A 162 4.91 17.78 18.69
N THR A 163 5.34 16.54 18.89
CA THR A 163 6.61 16.03 18.34
C THR A 163 6.37 14.66 17.74
N ALA A 164 6.63 14.52 16.44
CA ALA A 164 6.56 13.25 15.75
C ALA A 164 7.71 12.32 16.20
N ILE A 165 7.41 11.04 16.37
CA ILE A 165 8.38 9.99 16.69
C ILE A 165 8.75 9.17 15.45
N SER A 166 7.89 9.17 14.43
CA SER A 166 8.14 8.54 13.14
C SER A 166 8.55 9.58 12.08
N GLU A 167 8.98 9.07 10.95
CA GLU A 167 9.34 9.88 9.77
C GLU A 167 8.17 10.01 8.77
N THR A 168 6.95 9.61 9.17
CA THR A 168 5.82 9.53 8.26
C THR A 168 4.98 10.80 8.26
N ASP A 169 4.48 11.15 7.11
CA ASP A 169 3.48 12.21 6.91
C ASP A 169 2.15 11.91 7.60
N THR A 170 1.81 10.62 7.72
CA THR A 170 0.58 10.17 8.37
C THR A 170 0.57 10.45 9.88
N GLU A 171 1.70 10.34 10.59
CA GLU A 171 1.77 10.74 12.00
C GLU A 171 1.53 12.23 12.16
N VAL A 172 2.10 13.04 11.25
CA VAL A 172 1.86 14.49 11.24
C VAL A 172 0.38 14.82 11.03
N ALA A 173 -0.30 14.07 10.13
CA ALA A 173 -1.74 14.21 9.95
C ALA A 173 -2.52 13.84 11.24
N ALA A 174 -2.15 12.74 11.90
CA ALA A 174 -2.77 12.35 13.16
C ALA A 174 -2.59 13.45 14.24
N MET A 175 -1.40 14.05 14.32
CA MET A 175 -1.14 15.18 15.22
C MET A 175 -1.97 16.42 14.87
N LEU A 176 -2.11 16.73 13.58
CA LEU A 176 -2.93 17.85 13.13
C LEU A 176 -4.39 17.66 13.54
N ILE A 177 -4.98 16.51 13.21
CA ILE A 177 -6.36 16.17 13.58
C ILE A 177 -6.52 16.23 15.11
N ASN A 178 -5.59 15.63 15.87
CA ASN A 178 -5.64 15.68 17.33
C ASN A 178 -5.54 17.12 17.88
N SER A 179 -4.80 18.00 17.22
CA SER A 179 -4.68 19.41 17.64
C SER A 179 -5.97 20.22 17.44
N LEU A 180 -6.89 19.71 16.63
CA LEU A 180 -8.19 20.31 16.29
C LEU A 180 -9.35 19.58 16.97
N TYR A 181 -9.10 18.40 17.54
CA TYR A 181 -10.13 17.55 18.12
C TYR A 181 -10.61 18.08 19.47
N ASP A 182 -11.87 18.45 19.53
CA ASP A 182 -12.58 18.95 20.72
C ASP A 182 -13.68 18.00 21.23
N GLY A 183 -13.75 16.79 20.68
CA GLY A 183 -14.79 15.79 20.98
C GLY A 183 -15.66 15.45 19.79
N ASP A 184 -15.67 16.27 18.74
CA ASP A 184 -16.35 16.01 17.47
C ASP A 184 -15.32 15.66 16.38
N PRO A 185 -15.25 14.38 15.91
CA PRO A 185 -14.32 13.99 14.87
C PRO A 185 -14.61 14.65 13.53
N PHE A 186 -15.84 15.00 13.23
CA PHE A 186 -16.20 15.64 11.95
C PHE A 186 -15.80 17.13 11.92
N ALA A 187 -15.76 17.78 13.09
CA ALA A 187 -15.28 19.16 13.18
C ALA A 187 -13.75 19.26 13.08
N ALA A 188 -13.02 18.17 13.37
CA ALA A 188 -11.57 18.10 13.32
C ALA A 188 -11.01 17.69 11.93
N LEU A 189 -11.86 17.28 10.99
CA LEU A 189 -11.52 16.88 9.62
C LEU A 189 -11.82 17.99 8.63
#